data_aee4278090a0dfe3340c08a519f51c71
#
_entry.id   aee4278090a0dfe3340c08a519f51c71
#
_cell.length_a   1.000
_cell.length_b   1.000
_cell.length_c   1.000
_cell.angle_alpha   90.00
_cell.angle_beta   90.00
_cell.angle_gamma   90.00
#
_symmetry.space_group_name_H-M   'P 1'
#
loop_
_entity.id
_entity.type
_entity.pdbx_description
1 polymer ?
#
loop_
_entity_poly.entity_id
_entity_poly.type
_entity_poly.pdbx_seq_one_letter_code
_entity_poly.pdbx_strand_id
1 'polypeptide(L)'
;DPPEDMMADVEEWREKLIETALEQDDDLLEKYLEGEEPSIEDLKKCIRKGTINLDFFPTFCGSAFKNKGIQNILDAVVSYLPNPVEVKPQPEIDLEGNETGEYATVDPKKPLRALAFKIMDDRYGALTFTRIYSGTLKKGDNVVNTFTGKTERIGRIVEMHADSREELESAQAGDIVALLGMKNTKTGHTLADANNPATLEPMVFPDPVISIAISPKDKAGTEKLGIALNKMVQEDPSFQVATDDDSGETIIKGMGELHLDIKVDILKRTHNVEVDMGKPQVAYRETITQFVEDTYTHKKQTGGSGQFAKIDYEIEPGEQNSGYTFESHVTGGNVPREYWSAVEKAFQTSMTEGT
;
A
#
# COMPACT_ATOMS: atom_id res chain seq x y z
N ASP A 1 44.62 12.74 12.77
CA ASP A 1 45.47 12.30 11.68
C ASP A 1 45.35 10.76 11.57
N PRO A 2 45.38 10.20 10.37
CA PRO A 2 45.35 8.75 10.18
C PRO A 2 46.63 8.11 10.73
N PRO A 3 46.61 6.82 11.08
CA PRO A 3 47.80 6.05 11.44
C PRO A 3 48.82 6.05 10.29
N GLU A 4 50.15 6.05 10.62
CA GLU A 4 51.22 6.13 9.61
C GLU A 4 51.18 4.95 8.61
N ASP A 5 50.80 3.77 9.06
CA ASP A 5 50.67 2.54 8.26
C ASP A 5 49.47 2.56 7.27
N MET A 6 48.57 3.51 7.44
CA MET A 6 47.38 3.68 6.56
C MET A 6 47.52 4.87 5.59
N MET A 7 48.61 5.63 5.64
CA MET A 7 48.73 6.84 4.83
C MET A 7 48.62 6.60 3.33
N ALA A 8 49.24 5.52 2.82
CA ALA A 8 49.15 5.18 1.40
C ALA A 8 47.71 4.88 0.94
N ASP A 9 46.96 4.15 1.77
CA ASP A 9 45.53 3.85 1.48
C ASP A 9 44.69 5.14 1.53
N VAL A 10 45.01 6.04 2.49
CA VAL A 10 44.27 7.31 2.59
C VAL A 10 44.51 8.18 1.36
N GLU A 11 45.75 8.28 0.87
CA GLU A 11 46.09 9.02 -0.34
C GLU A 11 45.37 8.46 -1.57
N GLU A 12 45.40 7.13 -1.79
CA GLU A 12 44.73 6.47 -2.88
C GLU A 12 43.20 6.69 -2.88
N TRP A 13 42.57 6.51 -1.72
CA TRP A 13 41.12 6.68 -1.61
C TRP A 13 40.68 8.14 -1.68
N ARG A 14 41.53 9.08 -1.22
CA ARG A 14 41.28 10.50 -1.37
C ARG A 14 41.30 10.93 -2.84
N GLU A 15 42.27 10.46 -3.61
CA GLU A 15 42.37 10.71 -5.05
C GLU A 15 41.09 10.21 -5.79
N LYS A 16 40.67 8.97 -5.54
CA LYS A 16 39.45 8.41 -6.08
C LYS A 16 38.20 9.22 -5.71
N LEU A 17 38.10 9.69 -4.47
CA LEU A 17 36.98 10.52 -4.03
C LEU A 17 36.97 11.87 -4.78
N ILE A 18 38.13 12.50 -4.98
CA ILE A 18 38.22 13.75 -5.72
C ILE A 18 37.82 13.56 -7.17
N GLU A 19 38.37 12.56 -7.84
CA GLU A 19 38.02 12.24 -9.23
C GLU A 19 36.52 12.00 -9.39
N THR A 20 35.94 11.12 -8.58
CA THR A 20 34.50 10.82 -8.63
C THR A 20 33.64 12.06 -8.36
N ALA A 21 34.05 12.94 -7.44
CA ALA A 21 33.32 14.17 -7.17
C ALA A 21 33.40 15.15 -8.34
N LEU A 22 34.59 15.31 -8.94
CA LEU A 22 34.83 16.25 -10.02
C LEU A 22 34.18 15.83 -11.36
N GLU A 23 33.80 14.57 -11.56
CA GLU A 23 32.95 14.13 -12.68
C GLU A 23 31.66 14.93 -12.81
N GLN A 24 31.26 15.66 -11.77
CA GLN A 24 30.10 16.54 -11.77
C GLN A 24 30.34 17.93 -12.39
N ASP A 25 31.58 18.29 -12.69
CA ASP A 25 31.98 19.60 -13.22
C ASP A 25 33.20 19.48 -14.12
N ASP A 26 32.99 19.52 -15.43
CA ASP A 26 34.03 19.31 -16.44
C ASP A 26 35.18 20.32 -16.33
N ASP A 27 34.91 21.59 -15.97
CA ASP A 27 35.93 22.63 -15.83
C ASP A 27 36.85 22.38 -14.63
N LEU A 28 36.29 21.86 -13.54
CA LEU A 28 37.07 21.52 -12.34
C LEU A 28 37.86 20.22 -12.55
N LEU A 29 37.29 19.26 -13.28
CA LEU A 29 37.98 18.03 -13.63
C LEU A 29 39.19 18.30 -14.54
N GLU A 30 39.04 19.18 -15.56
CA GLU A 30 40.12 19.53 -16.45
C GLU A 30 41.28 20.19 -15.70
N LYS A 31 41.00 21.14 -14.83
CA LYS A 31 42.01 21.78 -13.94
C LYS A 31 42.74 20.79 -13.04
N TYR A 32 42.00 19.85 -12.47
CA TYR A 32 42.60 18.80 -11.63
C TYR A 32 43.56 17.90 -12.42
N LEU A 33 43.18 17.54 -13.65
CA LEU A 33 44.03 16.76 -14.56
C LEU A 33 45.27 17.54 -15.01
N GLU A 34 45.22 18.88 -15.03
CA GLU A 34 46.36 19.78 -15.26
C GLU A 34 47.25 19.96 -14.00
N GLY A 35 46.85 19.41 -12.86
CA GLY A 35 47.61 19.42 -11.60
C GLY A 35 47.19 20.51 -10.62
N GLU A 36 46.01 21.15 -10.81
CA GLU A 36 45.46 22.10 -9.83
C GLU A 36 44.59 21.36 -8.80
N GLU A 37 44.92 21.48 -7.54
CA GLU A 37 44.11 20.89 -6.44
C GLU A 37 42.79 21.66 -6.27
N PRO A 38 41.65 20.96 -6.23
CA PRO A 38 40.35 21.61 -6.04
C PRO A 38 40.19 22.14 -4.63
N SER A 39 39.47 23.25 -4.48
CA SER A 39 39.15 23.77 -3.16
C SER A 39 38.14 22.83 -2.44
N ILE A 40 38.14 22.85 -1.10
CA ILE A 40 37.17 22.10 -0.28
C ILE A 40 35.74 22.54 -0.61
N GLU A 41 35.53 23.81 -0.93
CA GLU A 41 34.20 24.31 -1.31
C GLU A 41 33.74 23.78 -2.66
N ASP A 42 34.62 23.67 -3.64
CA ASP A 42 34.29 23.10 -4.96
C ASP A 42 34.02 21.61 -4.86
N LEU A 43 34.81 20.86 -4.10
CA LEU A 43 34.53 19.45 -3.82
C LEU A 43 33.15 19.27 -3.15
N LYS A 44 32.81 20.07 -2.16
CA LYS A 44 31.51 20.04 -1.50
C LYS A 44 30.36 20.33 -2.48
N LYS A 45 30.55 21.29 -3.39
CA LYS A 45 29.54 21.59 -4.44
C LYS A 45 29.36 20.42 -5.39
N CYS A 46 30.47 19.81 -5.84
CA CYS A 46 30.41 18.63 -6.70
C CYS A 46 29.75 17.45 -6.00
N ILE A 47 30.13 17.14 -4.75
CA ILE A 47 29.49 16.08 -3.96
C ILE A 47 28.00 16.36 -3.81
N ARG A 48 27.59 17.59 -3.51
CA ARG A 48 26.17 17.97 -3.43
C ARG A 48 25.45 17.74 -4.75
N LYS A 49 26.03 18.17 -5.87
CA LYS A 49 25.42 18.03 -7.20
C LYS A 49 25.19 16.56 -7.54
N GLY A 50 26.18 15.69 -7.39
CA GLY A 50 26.05 14.26 -7.63
C GLY A 50 25.08 13.57 -6.66
N THR A 51 25.00 14.04 -5.41
CA THR A 51 24.01 13.54 -4.43
C THR A 51 22.59 13.90 -4.85
N ILE A 52 22.34 15.13 -5.29
CA ILE A 52 21.01 15.60 -5.73
C ILE A 52 20.57 14.90 -7.02
N ASN A 53 21.52 14.65 -7.93
CA ASN A 53 21.26 13.93 -9.17
C ASN A 53 21.13 12.43 -8.99
N LEU A 54 21.46 11.89 -7.82
CA LEU A 54 21.51 10.46 -7.49
C LEU A 54 22.61 9.69 -8.27
N ASP A 55 23.68 10.38 -8.67
CA ASP A 55 24.83 9.76 -9.36
C ASP A 55 25.67 8.93 -8.39
N PHE A 56 25.74 9.37 -7.11
CA PHE A 56 26.34 8.63 -6.02
C PHE A 56 25.76 9.00 -4.65
N PHE A 57 26.11 8.23 -3.63
CA PHE A 57 25.62 8.38 -2.25
C PHE A 57 26.77 8.59 -1.27
N PRO A 58 26.93 9.81 -0.67
CA PRO A 58 27.92 10.04 0.35
C PRO A 58 27.72 9.14 1.56
N THR A 59 28.77 8.40 1.93
CA THR A 59 28.73 7.43 3.03
C THR A 59 29.66 7.85 4.14
N PHE A 60 29.19 7.81 5.38
CA PHE A 60 29.92 8.22 6.57
C PHE A 60 29.99 7.09 7.59
N CYS A 61 31.12 6.99 8.27
CA CYS A 61 31.32 6.06 9.39
C CYS A 61 31.23 6.78 10.73
N GLY A 62 30.57 6.14 11.70
CA GLY A 62 30.46 6.70 13.03
C GLY A 62 29.97 5.68 14.06
N SER A 63 29.91 6.11 15.32
CA SER A 63 29.33 5.36 16.42
C SER A 63 28.41 6.25 17.24
N ALA A 64 27.09 6.10 17.04
CA ALA A 64 26.10 6.87 17.76
C ALA A 64 26.20 6.66 19.28
N PHE A 65 26.39 5.43 19.73
CA PHE A 65 26.54 5.11 21.14
C PHE A 65 27.75 5.80 21.80
N LYS A 66 28.84 5.98 21.05
CA LYS A 66 30.06 6.66 21.53
C LYS A 66 30.08 8.15 21.16
N ASN A 67 29.03 8.68 20.55
CA ASN A 67 28.95 10.06 20.02
C ASN A 67 30.14 10.45 19.14
N LYS A 68 30.59 9.53 18.28
CA LYS A 68 31.67 9.77 17.32
C LYS A 68 31.14 9.89 15.90
N GLY A 69 31.50 10.96 15.20
CA GLY A 69 31.05 11.21 13.81
C GLY A 69 29.60 11.70 13.65
N ILE A 70 28.85 11.88 14.74
CA ILE A 70 27.44 12.30 14.68
C ILE A 70 27.32 13.73 14.18
N GLN A 71 28.13 14.66 14.67
CA GLN A 71 28.14 16.05 14.21
C GLN A 71 28.44 16.13 12.71
N ASN A 72 29.43 15.35 12.24
CA ASN A 72 29.78 15.31 10.81
C ASN A 72 28.60 14.82 9.93
N ILE A 73 27.83 13.85 10.42
CA ILE A 73 26.60 13.38 9.70
C ILE A 73 25.55 14.49 9.67
N LEU A 74 25.32 15.21 10.76
CA LEU A 74 24.37 16.32 10.79
C LEU A 74 24.79 17.45 9.84
N ASP A 75 26.07 17.78 9.82
CA ASP A 75 26.63 18.76 8.88
C ASP A 75 26.51 18.28 7.43
N ALA A 76 26.70 16.98 7.17
CA ALA A 76 26.54 16.38 5.86
C ALA A 76 25.08 16.42 5.38
N VAL A 77 24.11 16.20 6.26
CA VAL A 77 22.68 16.36 5.94
C VAL A 77 22.40 17.77 5.42
N VAL A 78 22.89 18.79 6.13
CA VAL A 78 22.71 20.19 5.73
C VAL A 78 23.47 20.51 4.43
N SER A 79 24.69 19.95 4.27
CA SER A 79 25.57 20.29 3.15
C SER A 79 25.18 19.56 1.84
N TYR A 80 24.66 18.35 1.90
CA TYR A 80 24.53 17.47 0.72
C TYR A 80 23.10 17.11 0.36
N LEU A 81 22.16 17.07 1.31
CA LEU A 81 20.78 16.73 0.95
C LEU A 81 20.05 17.92 0.33
N PRO A 82 19.14 17.66 -0.65
CA PRO A 82 18.37 18.72 -1.28
C PRO A 82 17.29 19.28 -0.34
N ASN A 83 17.01 20.57 -0.46
CA ASN A 83 15.80 21.14 0.11
C ASN A 83 14.60 20.92 -0.85
N PRO A 84 13.36 21.16 -0.39
CA PRO A 84 12.16 20.89 -1.20
C PRO A 84 12.08 21.60 -2.54
N VAL A 85 12.75 22.78 -2.71
CA VAL A 85 12.74 23.52 -3.98
C VAL A 85 13.80 23.06 -4.98
N GLU A 86 14.78 22.28 -4.52
CA GLU A 86 15.85 21.72 -5.37
C GLU A 86 15.46 20.34 -5.95
N VAL A 87 14.45 19.70 -5.38
CA VAL A 87 13.96 18.40 -5.87
C VAL A 87 13.04 18.62 -7.08
N LYS A 88 13.12 17.72 -8.06
CA LYS A 88 12.22 17.73 -9.22
C LYS A 88 10.75 17.75 -8.75
N PRO A 89 9.94 18.71 -9.19
CA PRO A 89 8.55 18.79 -8.79
C PRO A 89 7.75 17.60 -9.29
N GLN A 90 6.73 17.18 -8.52
CA GLN A 90 5.86 16.05 -8.87
C GLN A 90 4.87 16.42 -9.97
N PRO A 91 4.68 15.61 -11.01
CA PRO A 91 3.66 15.84 -12.02
C PRO A 91 2.25 15.76 -11.40
N GLU A 92 1.34 16.58 -11.90
CA GLU A 92 -0.07 16.51 -11.56
C GLU A 92 -0.82 15.66 -12.58
N ILE A 93 -1.67 14.78 -12.07
CA ILE A 93 -2.50 13.85 -12.84
C ILE A 93 -3.97 14.22 -12.57
N ASP A 94 -4.80 14.27 -13.60
CA ASP A 94 -6.24 14.48 -13.43
C ASP A 94 -6.94 13.28 -12.77
N LEU A 95 -8.23 13.39 -12.49
CA LEU A 95 -8.99 12.32 -11.86
C LEU A 95 -9.28 11.16 -12.81
N GLU A 96 -9.09 11.34 -14.11
CA GLU A 96 -9.20 10.34 -15.16
C GLU A 96 -7.87 9.57 -15.39
N GLY A 97 -6.77 10.01 -14.77
CA GLY A 97 -5.47 9.37 -14.85
C GLY A 97 -4.55 9.89 -15.94
N ASN A 98 -4.86 11.05 -16.54
CA ASN A 98 -4.03 11.67 -17.58
C ASN A 98 -3.09 12.71 -16.98
N GLU A 99 -1.89 12.85 -17.52
CA GLU A 99 -0.98 13.93 -17.15
C GLU A 99 -1.58 15.29 -17.54
N THR A 100 -1.64 16.21 -16.58
CA THR A 100 -2.17 17.57 -16.83
C THR A 100 -1.14 18.48 -17.51
N GLY A 101 0.13 18.09 -17.51
CA GLY A 101 1.26 18.92 -17.90
C GLY A 101 1.67 19.96 -16.85
N GLU A 102 0.97 20.01 -15.73
CA GLU A 102 1.31 20.86 -14.58
C GLU A 102 2.09 20.08 -13.51
N TYR A 103 2.76 20.84 -12.63
CA TYR A 103 3.58 20.28 -11.58
C TYR A 103 3.25 20.92 -10.22
N ALA A 104 3.18 20.08 -9.20
CA ALA A 104 3.10 20.53 -7.82
C ALA A 104 4.44 21.15 -7.39
N THR A 105 4.49 22.47 -7.38
CA THR A 105 5.68 23.25 -7.01
C THR A 105 5.56 23.75 -5.58
N VAL A 106 6.70 23.95 -4.92
CA VAL A 106 6.77 24.45 -3.53
C VAL A 106 6.34 25.92 -3.47
N ASP A 107 5.05 26.15 -3.54
CA ASP A 107 4.43 27.48 -3.46
C ASP A 107 3.18 27.41 -2.55
N PRO A 108 3.19 28.09 -1.38
CA PRO A 108 2.05 28.11 -0.45
C PRO A 108 0.77 28.73 -0.99
N LYS A 109 0.83 29.47 -2.11
CA LYS A 109 -0.30 30.16 -2.73
C LYS A 109 -1.02 29.31 -3.78
N LYS A 110 -0.40 28.24 -4.25
CA LYS A 110 -1.01 27.30 -5.20
C LYS A 110 -2.08 26.44 -4.55
N PRO A 111 -2.94 25.76 -5.33
CA PRO A 111 -3.85 24.76 -4.81
C PRO A 111 -3.11 23.68 -3.99
N LEU A 112 -3.76 23.16 -2.94
CA LEU A 112 -3.19 22.14 -2.08
C LEU A 112 -2.95 20.84 -2.88
N ARG A 113 -1.74 20.30 -2.74
CA ARG A 113 -1.35 18.95 -3.12
C ARG A 113 -0.55 18.35 -1.98
N ALA A 114 -1.05 17.31 -1.37
CA ALA A 114 -0.40 16.65 -0.25
C ALA A 114 -0.50 15.13 -0.38
N LEU A 115 0.57 14.42 -0.07
CA LEU A 115 0.66 12.97 -0.17
C LEU A 115 0.69 12.36 1.24
N ALA A 116 -0.28 11.53 1.54
CA ALA A 116 -0.27 10.67 2.72
C ALA A 116 0.68 9.49 2.46
N PHE A 117 1.96 9.61 2.82
CA PHE A 117 2.97 8.64 2.45
C PHE A 117 3.19 7.52 3.47
N LYS A 118 2.66 7.69 4.70
CA LYS A 118 2.76 6.68 5.76
C LYS A 118 1.63 6.85 6.77
N ILE A 119 1.02 5.75 7.19
CA ILE A 119 0.10 5.72 8.32
C ILE A 119 0.74 4.89 9.43
N MET A 120 0.62 5.36 10.66
CA MET A 120 1.02 4.65 11.86
C MET A 120 -0.10 4.71 12.88
N ASP A 121 -0.51 3.56 13.41
CA ASP A 121 -1.43 3.53 14.53
C ASP A 121 -0.64 3.54 15.84
N ASP A 122 -0.96 4.45 16.73
CA ASP A 122 -0.40 4.47 18.05
C ASP A 122 -1.50 4.44 19.11
N ARG A 123 -1.11 4.44 20.40
CA ARG A 123 -2.04 4.41 21.54
C ARG A 123 -3.03 5.60 21.58
N TYR A 124 -2.83 6.64 20.79
CA TYR A 124 -3.66 7.85 20.73
C TYR A 124 -4.43 7.98 19.41
N GLY A 125 -4.37 6.99 18.54
CA GLY A 125 -5.02 6.91 17.24
C GLY A 125 -4.09 6.98 16.04
N ALA A 126 -4.65 6.85 14.86
CA ALA A 126 -3.89 6.85 13.62
C ALA A 126 -3.28 8.22 13.32
N LEU A 127 -1.98 8.21 13.03
CA LEU A 127 -1.18 9.32 12.53
C LEU A 127 -1.00 9.13 11.03
N THR A 128 -1.52 10.06 10.24
CA THR A 128 -1.32 10.06 8.78
C THR A 128 -0.20 11.05 8.45
N PHE A 129 1.02 10.54 8.25
CA PHE A 129 2.15 11.35 7.84
C PHE A 129 1.95 11.82 6.42
N THR A 130 1.99 13.13 6.25
CA THR A 130 1.61 13.79 5.01
C THR A 130 2.69 14.81 4.62
N ARG A 131 3.20 14.70 3.38
CA ARG A 131 4.05 15.72 2.78
C ARG A 131 3.21 16.68 1.95
N ILE A 132 3.38 17.97 2.16
CA ILE A 132 2.71 19.01 1.40
C ILE A 132 3.64 19.44 0.25
N TYR A 133 3.22 19.19 -0.99
CA TYR A 133 3.98 19.52 -2.19
C TYR A 133 3.66 20.92 -2.72
N SER A 134 2.40 21.36 -2.60
CA SER A 134 1.97 22.72 -2.95
C SER A 134 0.83 23.16 -2.05
N GLY A 135 0.63 24.47 -1.96
CA GLY A 135 -0.46 25.08 -1.21
C GLY A 135 -0.20 25.16 0.30
N THR A 136 -1.27 25.43 1.02
CA THR A 136 -1.29 25.54 2.50
C THR A 136 -2.46 24.74 3.03
N LEU A 137 -2.22 23.98 4.09
CA LEU A 137 -3.20 23.18 4.80
C LEU A 137 -3.45 23.81 6.19
N LYS A 138 -4.70 24.03 6.53
CA LYS A 138 -5.09 24.59 7.85
C LYS A 138 -5.99 23.63 8.60
N LYS A 139 -5.95 23.71 9.91
CA LYS A 139 -6.88 23.03 10.80
C LYS A 139 -8.31 23.46 10.47
N GLY A 140 -9.19 22.50 10.26
CA GLY A 140 -10.58 22.74 9.88
C GLY A 140 -10.87 22.76 8.40
N ASP A 141 -9.85 22.78 7.53
CA ASP A 141 -10.03 22.73 6.07
C ASP A 141 -10.71 21.43 5.64
N ASN A 142 -11.43 21.52 4.52
CA ASN A 142 -11.96 20.36 3.83
C ASN A 142 -11.06 20.06 2.63
N VAL A 143 -10.55 18.85 2.58
CA VAL A 143 -9.72 18.33 1.49
C VAL A 143 -10.42 17.18 0.79
N VAL A 144 -10.19 16.99 -0.49
CA VAL A 144 -10.67 15.83 -1.22
C VAL A 144 -9.56 14.78 -1.29
N ASN A 145 -9.90 13.55 -0.95
CA ASN A 145 -9.06 12.39 -1.21
C ASN A 145 -9.33 11.95 -2.67
N THR A 146 -8.37 12.16 -3.54
CA THR A 146 -8.55 11.98 -4.99
C THR A 146 -8.73 10.51 -5.40
N PHE A 147 -8.27 9.55 -4.60
CA PHE A 147 -8.46 8.11 -4.84
C PHE A 147 -9.86 7.61 -4.48
N THR A 148 -10.46 8.19 -3.45
CA THR A 148 -11.79 7.75 -2.96
C THR A 148 -12.91 8.69 -3.40
N GLY A 149 -12.58 9.88 -3.93
CA GLY A 149 -13.52 10.95 -4.23
C GLY A 149 -14.20 11.57 -2.99
N LYS A 150 -13.81 11.16 -1.78
CA LYS A 150 -14.44 11.61 -0.54
C LYS A 150 -13.77 12.84 0.01
N THR A 151 -14.57 13.76 0.51
CA THR A 151 -14.09 14.93 1.26
C THR A 151 -13.87 14.55 2.73
N GLU A 152 -12.73 14.95 3.28
CA GLU A 152 -12.37 14.79 4.67
C GLU A 152 -12.03 16.15 5.30
N ARG A 153 -12.42 16.32 6.54
CA ARG A 153 -12.10 17.53 7.30
C ARG A 153 -10.83 17.32 8.10
N ILE A 154 -9.88 18.25 7.99
CA ILE A 154 -8.65 18.24 8.75
C ILE A 154 -8.94 18.56 10.22
N GLY A 155 -8.77 17.58 11.08
CA GLY A 155 -9.01 17.71 12.51
C GLY A 155 -7.87 18.44 13.22
N ARG A 156 -6.74 17.76 13.38
CA ARG A 156 -5.53 18.29 13.99
C ARG A 156 -4.34 18.05 13.07
N ILE A 157 -3.45 19.03 13.04
CA ILE A 157 -2.15 18.97 12.37
C ILE A 157 -1.11 18.96 13.46
N VAL A 158 -0.17 18.03 13.43
CA VAL A 158 0.93 17.96 14.40
C VAL A 158 2.28 17.80 13.69
N GLU A 159 3.29 18.47 14.22
CA GLU A 159 4.68 18.21 13.93
C GLU A 159 5.19 17.15 14.91
N MET A 160 5.94 16.19 14.40
CA MET A 160 6.44 15.07 15.20
C MET A 160 7.93 15.26 15.49
N HIS A 161 8.28 15.29 16.76
CA HIS A 161 9.63 15.25 17.29
C HIS A 161 9.85 13.95 18.07
N ALA A 162 10.36 12.93 17.43
CA ALA A 162 10.42 11.57 17.97
C ALA A 162 9.02 11.11 18.45
N ASP A 163 8.78 10.99 19.76
CA ASP A 163 7.51 10.65 20.39
C ASP A 163 6.69 11.87 20.84
N SER A 164 7.27 13.07 20.76
CA SER A 164 6.60 14.33 21.11
C SER A 164 5.80 14.87 19.94
N ARG A 165 4.68 15.52 20.24
CA ARG A 165 3.74 16.12 19.29
C ARG A 165 3.56 17.59 19.57
N GLU A 166 3.77 18.42 18.57
CA GLU A 166 3.47 19.84 18.63
C GLU A 166 2.29 20.15 17.70
N GLU A 167 1.22 20.74 18.24
CA GLU A 167 0.05 21.09 17.42
C GLU A 167 0.34 22.34 16.60
N LEU A 168 -0.02 22.26 15.30
CA LEU A 168 0.08 23.36 14.35
C LEU A 168 -1.32 23.81 13.91
N GLU A 169 -1.50 25.11 13.75
CA GLU A 169 -2.74 25.67 13.15
C GLU A 169 -2.71 25.58 11.61
N SER A 170 -1.52 25.56 11.01
CA SER A 170 -1.33 25.42 9.56
C SER A 170 0.04 24.83 9.23
N ALA A 171 0.11 24.23 8.03
CA ALA A 171 1.34 23.76 7.42
C ALA A 171 1.33 24.12 5.93
N GLN A 172 2.47 24.23 5.29
CA GLN A 172 2.60 24.74 3.93
C GLN A 172 3.48 23.85 3.04
N ALA A 173 3.51 24.17 1.77
CA ALA A 173 4.36 23.49 0.79
C ALA A 173 5.82 23.36 1.27
N GLY A 174 6.33 22.13 1.25
CA GLY A 174 7.63 21.73 1.78
C GLY A 174 7.59 21.05 3.13
N ASP A 175 6.54 21.24 3.93
CA ASP A 175 6.40 20.65 5.25
C ASP A 175 6.02 19.16 5.19
N ILE A 176 6.44 18.43 6.22
CA ILE A 176 5.98 17.08 6.54
C ILE A 176 5.30 17.13 7.91
N VAL A 177 4.03 16.78 7.96
CA VAL A 177 3.22 16.82 9.18
C VAL A 177 2.46 15.52 9.36
N ALA A 178 1.93 15.27 10.55
CA ALA A 178 1.01 14.18 10.79
C ALA A 178 -0.42 14.74 10.99
N LEU A 179 -1.37 14.19 10.25
CA LEU A 179 -2.79 14.51 10.35
C LEU A 179 -3.47 13.47 11.24
N LEU A 180 -4.31 13.94 12.16
CA LEU A 180 -5.08 13.07 13.05
C LEU A 180 -6.56 13.09 12.66
N GLY A 181 -7.19 11.90 12.78
CA GLY A 181 -8.62 11.75 12.55
C GLY A 181 -9.03 11.53 11.10
N MET A 182 -8.08 11.25 10.20
CA MET A 182 -8.36 10.83 8.83
C MET A 182 -9.05 9.46 8.84
N LYS A 183 -10.17 9.31 8.11
CA LYS A 183 -11.00 8.09 8.13
C LYS A 183 -10.93 7.28 6.85
N ASN A 184 -10.80 7.94 5.71
CA ASN A 184 -10.84 7.31 4.38
C ASN A 184 -9.48 7.37 3.66
N THR A 185 -8.49 7.97 4.30
CA THR A 185 -7.14 8.11 3.73
C THR A 185 -6.30 6.90 4.08
N LYS A 186 -5.60 6.37 3.08
CA LYS A 186 -4.62 5.28 3.19
C LYS A 186 -3.25 5.75 2.74
N THR A 187 -2.22 4.97 3.04
CA THR A 187 -0.87 5.19 2.52
C THR A 187 -0.89 5.23 0.98
N GLY A 188 -0.27 6.26 0.40
CA GLY A 188 -0.23 6.50 -1.04
C GLY A 188 -1.35 7.40 -1.58
N HIS A 189 -2.34 7.78 -0.75
CA HIS A 189 -3.42 8.64 -1.21
C HIS A 189 -3.01 10.11 -1.27
N THR A 190 -3.49 10.81 -2.30
CA THR A 190 -3.35 12.27 -2.45
C THR A 190 -4.54 12.99 -1.83
N LEU A 191 -4.23 14.02 -1.04
CA LEU A 191 -5.18 15.00 -0.50
C LEU A 191 -5.01 16.31 -1.26
N ALA A 192 -6.08 16.81 -1.85
CA ALA A 192 -6.06 17.98 -2.72
C ALA A 192 -7.11 19.02 -2.33
N ASP A 193 -6.96 20.24 -2.87
CA ASP A 193 -7.99 21.27 -2.79
C ASP A 193 -9.28 20.78 -3.46
N ALA A 194 -10.39 20.88 -2.75
CA ALA A 194 -11.69 20.41 -3.23
C ALA A 194 -12.21 21.19 -4.46
N ASN A 195 -11.78 22.44 -4.65
CA ASN A 195 -12.18 23.27 -5.78
C ASN A 195 -11.29 23.08 -7.03
N ASN A 196 -10.10 22.50 -6.83
CA ASN A 196 -9.16 22.21 -7.90
C ASN A 196 -8.49 20.85 -7.60
N PRO A 197 -9.20 19.73 -7.74
CA PRO A 197 -8.64 18.42 -7.43
C PRO A 197 -7.68 17.96 -8.52
N ALA A 198 -6.49 17.53 -8.13
CA ALA A 198 -5.56 16.75 -8.95
C ALA A 198 -4.80 15.76 -8.07
N THR A 199 -4.38 14.67 -8.68
CA THR A 199 -3.64 13.60 -8.02
C THR A 199 -2.15 13.78 -8.28
N LEU A 200 -1.32 13.51 -7.28
CA LEU A 200 0.11 13.32 -7.48
C LEU A 200 0.37 11.94 -8.08
N GLU A 201 1.55 11.76 -8.69
CA GLU A 201 1.95 10.45 -9.21
C GLU A 201 1.71 9.36 -8.15
N PRO A 202 0.93 8.30 -8.47
CA PRO A 202 0.58 7.29 -7.49
C PRO A 202 1.80 6.47 -7.08
N MET A 203 1.88 6.15 -5.79
CA MET A 203 2.88 5.20 -5.30
C MET A 203 2.54 3.81 -5.82
N VAL A 204 3.50 3.14 -6.45
CA VAL A 204 3.35 1.76 -6.91
C VAL A 204 3.79 0.82 -5.80
N PHE A 205 2.89 -0.03 -5.35
CA PHE A 205 3.17 -1.08 -4.39
C PHE A 205 3.20 -2.43 -5.09
N PRO A 206 4.21 -3.28 -4.85
CA PRO A 206 4.25 -4.61 -5.44
C PRO A 206 3.13 -5.50 -4.87
N ASP A 207 2.61 -6.37 -5.72
CA ASP A 207 1.63 -7.37 -5.29
C ASP A 207 2.27 -8.39 -4.32
N PRO A 208 1.53 -8.84 -3.30
CA PRO A 208 2.02 -9.85 -2.39
C PRO A 208 2.25 -11.19 -3.09
N VAL A 209 3.36 -11.86 -2.71
CA VAL A 209 3.83 -13.09 -3.38
C VAL A 209 3.55 -14.36 -2.61
N ILE A 210 3.25 -14.26 -1.32
CA ILE A 210 2.92 -15.43 -0.48
C ILE A 210 1.66 -15.17 0.34
N SER A 211 1.00 -16.26 0.74
CA SER A 211 -0.20 -16.22 1.57
C SER A 211 -0.16 -17.31 2.64
N ILE A 212 -0.69 -17.00 3.82
CA ILE A 212 -0.91 -17.94 4.92
C ILE A 212 -2.31 -17.76 5.47
N ALA A 213 -2.89 -18.85 5.96
CA ALA A 213 -4.12 -18.81 6.72
C ALA A 213 -3.81 -18.50 8.18
N ILE A 214 -4.64 -17.68 8.81
CA ILE A 214 -4.55 -17.39 10.23
C ILE A 214 -5.90 -17.60 10.89
N SER A 215 -5.89 -18.15 12.11
CA SER A 215 -7.09 -18.30 12.94
C SER A 215 -6.82 -17.81 14.35
N PRO A 216 -7.74 -17.04 14.97
CA PRO A 216 -7.58 -16.60 16.35
C PRO A 216 -7.68 -17.83 17.28
N LYS A 217 -6.85 -17.85 18.33
CA LYS A 217 -6.85 -18.95 19.31
C LYS A 217 -8.09 -18.99 20.19
N ASP A 218 -8.79 -17.88 20.31
CA ASP A 218 -10.00 -17.76 21.10
C ASP A 218 -11.10 -16.97 20.39
N LYS A 219 -12.35 -17.14 20.83
CA LYS A 219 -13.51 -16.43 20.25
C LYS A 219 -13.47 -14.92 20.48
N ALA A 220 -12.89 -14.44 21.57
CA ALA A 220 -12.75 -13.01 21.85
C ALA A 220 -11.71 -12.36 20.92
N GLY A 221 -10.77 -13.14 20.41
CA GLY A 221 -9.78 -12.72 19.42
C GLY A 221 -10.37 -12.43 18.03
N THR A 222 -11.50 -13.04 17.67
CA THR A 222 -12.06 -12.90 16.31
C THR A 222 -12.40 -11.45 15.97
N GLU A 223 -13.12 -10.75 16.83
CA GLU A 223 -13.47 -9.33 16.60
C GLU A 223 -12.23 -8.44 16.64
N LYS A 224 -11.35 -8.66 17.61
CA LYS A 224 -10.09 -7.92 17.73
C LYS A 224 -9.17 -8.15 16.53
N LEU A 225 -9.13 -9.38 16.00
CA LEU A 225 -8.36 -9.73 14.81
C LEU A 225 -8.80 -8.89 13.61
N GLY A 226 -10.11 -8.82 13.33
CA GLY A 226 -10.64 -8.03 12.23
C GLY A 226 -10.26 -6.54 12.32
N ILE A 227 -10.38 -5.96 13.52
CA ILE A 227 -9.99 -4.56 13.76
C ILE A 227 -8.48 -4.35 13.56
N ALA A 228 -7.65 -5.24 14.10
CA ALA A 228 -6.20 -5.17 13.98
C ALA A 228 -5.75 -5.31 12.53
N LEU A 229 -6.28 -6.29 11.79
CA LEU A 229 -5.95 -6.51 10.39
C LEU A 229 -6.35 -5.32 9.51
N ASN A 230 -7.51 -4.72 9.75
CA ASN A 230 -7.93 -3.51 9.02
C ASN A 230 -6.94 -2.35 9.21
N LYS A 231 -6.43 -2.14 10.44
CA LYS A 231 -5.41 -1.13 10.71
C LYS A 231 -4.11 -1.44 9.98
N MET A 232 -3.64 -2.68 10.03
CA MET A 232 -2.40 -3.10 9.37
C MET A 232 -2.45 -2.96 7.85
N VAL A 233 -3.63 -3.19 7.23
CA VAL A 233 -3.84 -2.95 5.78
C VAL A 233 -3.83 -1.45 5.45
N GLN A 234 -4.27 -0.59 6.35
CA GLN A 234 -4.18 0.87 6.15
C GLN A 234 -2.75 1.38 6.24
N GLU A 235 -1.95 0.78 7.14
CA GLU A 235 -0.54 1.14 7.32
C GLU A 235 0.35 0.66 6.15
N ASP A 236 0.07 -0.54 5.64
CA ASP A 236 0.94 -1.22 4.68
C ASP A 236 0.16 -1.73 3.47
N PRO A 237 0.22 -1.04 2.34
CA PRO A 237 -0.48 -1.43 1.11
C PRO A 237 0.01 -2.75 0.50
N SER A 238 1.23 -3.21 0.82
CA SER A 238 1.75 -4.51 0.38
C SER A 238 1.24 -5.69 1.22
N PHE A 239 0.56 -5.40 2.34
CA PHE A 239 -0.10 -6.38 3.18
C PHE A 239 -1.59 -6.42 2.85
N GLN A 240 -2.08 -7.59 2.44
CA GLN A 240 -3.47 -7.79 2.06
C GLN A 240 -4.13 -8.84 2.95
N VAL A 241 -5.43 -8.70 3.15
CA VAL A 241 -6.26 -9.63 3.92
C VAL A 241 -7.47 -10.00 3.09
N ALA A 242 -7.75 -11.28 3.01
CA ALA A 242 -8.95 -11.81 2.36
C ALA A 242 -9.58 -12.87 3.27
N THR A 243 -10.89 -13.05 3.13
CA THR A 243 -11.56 -14.22 3.67
C THR A 243 -11.80 -15.17 2.52
N ASP A 244 -11.43 -16.42 2.69
CA ASP A 244 -11.74 -17.46 1.72
C ASP A 244 -13.21 -17.82 1.83
N ASP A 245 -13.96 -17.69 0.75
CA ASP A 245 -15.41 -17.88 0.75
C ASP A 245 -15.83 -19.35 0.94
N ASP A 246 -14.96 -20.28 0.55
CA ASP A 246 -15.24 -21.72 0.62
C ASP A 246 -14.87 -22.30 2.01
N SER A 247 -13.71 -21.93 2.56
CA SER A 247 -13.25 -22.43 3.87
C SER A 247 -13.63 -21.52 5.05
N GLY A 248 -13.96 -20.25 4.78
CA GLY A 248 -14.17 -19.24 5.81
C GLY A 248 -12.89 -18.78 6.53
N GLU A 249 -11.72 -19.22 6.07
CA GLU A 249 -10.45 -18.87 6.66
C GLU A 249 -10.05 -17.42 6.37
N THR A 250 -9.40 -16.79 7.34
CA THR A 250 -8.74 -15.50 7.12
C THR A 250 -7.36 -15.72 6.53
N ILE A 251 -7.17 -15.26 5.29
CA ILE A 251 -5.91 -15.35 4.55
C ILE A 251 -5.20 -14.00 4.61
N ILE A 252 -3.98 -13.99 5.10
CA ILE A 252 -3.08 -12.83 5.01
C ILE A 252 -2.05 -13.06 3.90
N LYS A 253 -1.77 -12.00 3.15
CA LYS A 253 -0.85 -12.03 2.01
C LYS A 253 0.23 -10.97 2.20
N GLY A 254 1.46 -11.28 1.81
CA GLY A 254 2.60 -10.38 1.97
C GLY A 254 3.76 -10.70 1.04
N MET A 255 4.83 -9.92 1.19
CA MET A 255 6.00 -9.95 0.30
C MET A 255 6.97 -11.10 0.58
N GLY A 256 6.78 -11.85 1.66
CA GLY A 256 7.65 -12.97 2.06
C GLY A 256 7.33 -13.47 3.45
N GLU A 257 7.90 -14.62 3.84
CA GLU A 257 7.68 -15.25 5.14
C GLU A 257 8.00 -14.30 6.29
N LEU A 258 9.17 -13.64 6.26
CA LEU A 258 9.57 -12.69 7.29
C LEU A 258 8.58 -11.52 7.42
N HIS A 259 8.03 -11.04 6.31
CA HIS A 259 7.02 -9.99 6.34
C HIS A 259 5.77 -10.45 7.11
N LEU A 260 5.26 -11.63 6.80
CA LEU A 260 4.08 -12.18 7.46
C LEU A 260 4.35 -12.54 8.93
N ASP A 261 5.52 -13.06 9.26
CA ASP A 261 5.93 -13.35 10.64
C ASP A 261 5.98 -12.06 11.49
N ILE A 262 6.53 -10.97 10.94
CA ILE A 262 6.52 -9.67 11.60
C ILE A 262 5.09 -9.18 11.83
N LYS A 263 4.20 -9.32 10.84
CA LYS A 263 2.78 -8.93 10.97
C LYS A 263 2.08 -9.73 12.08
N VAL A 264 2.32 -11.03 12.15
CA VAL A 264 1.78 -11.90 13.22
C VAL A 264 2.35 -11.53 14.59
N ASP A 265 3.62 -11.20 14.68
CA ASP A 265 4.24 -10.73 15.91
C ASP A 265 3.67 -9.36 16.36
N ILE A 266 3.37 -8.44 15.44
CA ILE A 266 2.66 -7.19 15.73
C ILE A 266 1.24 -7.46 16.25
N LEU A 267 0.49 -8.40 15.65
CA LEU A 267 -0.82 -8.82 16.17
C LEU A 267 -0.72 -9.23 17.64
N LYS A 268 0.27 -10.02 17.97
CA LYS A 268 0.48 -10.49 19.35
C LYS A 268 0.93 -9.37 20.29
N ARG A 269 1.98 -8.63 19.94
CA ARG A 269 2.60 -7.64 20.85
C ARG A 269 1.81 -6.34 20.98
N THR A 270 1.25 -5.86 19.89
CA THR A 270 0.60 -4.54 19.85
C THR A 270 -0.91 -4.64 20.03
N HIS A 271 -1.53 -5.63 19.39
CA HIS A 271 -3.00 -5.77 19.41
C HIS A 271 -3.50 -6.81 20.43
N ASN A 272 -2.60 -7.53 21.10
CA ASN A 272 -2.93 -8.62 22.04
C ASN A 272 -3.87 -9.68 21.43
N VAL A 273 -3.59 -10.08 20.18
CA VAL A 273 -4.31 -11.13 19.45
C VAL A 273 -3.32 -12.24 19.12
N GLU A 274 -3.52 -13.41 19.72
CA GLU A 274 -2.77 -14.61 19.36
C GLU A 274 -3.49 -15.37 18.25
N VAL A 275 -2.73 -15.76 17.22
CA VAL A 275 -3.24 -16.52 16.07
C VAL A 275 -2.42 -17.79 15.87
N ASP A 276 -3.06 -18.82 15.34
CA ASP A 276 -2.40 -19.98 14.75
C ASP A 276 -2.21 -19.72 13.26
N MET A 277 -1.06 -20.11 12.74
CA MET A 277 -0.71 -19.98 11.32
C MET A 277 -0.76 -21.34 10.64
N GLY A 278 -1.31 -21.40 9.44
CA GLY A 278 -1.38 -22.60 8.64
C GLY A 278 -1.25 -22.31 7.13
N LYS A 279 -1.12 -23.37 6.35
CA LYS A 279 -1.26 -23.24 4.90
C LYS A 279 -2.74 -23.05 4.58
N PRO A 280 -3.10 -22.20 3.61
CA PRO A 280 -4.48 -22.10 3.15
C PRO A 280 -5.01 -23.48 2.75
N GLN A 281 -6.25 -23.76 3.10
CA GLN A 281 -6.90 -24.99 2.66
C GLN A 281 -7.14 -24.91 1.15
N VAL A 282 -6.98 -26.06 0.49
CA VAL A 282 -7.34 -26.16 -0.92
C VAL A 282 -8.81 -26.45 -0.99
N ALA A 283 -9.60 -25.53 -1.51
CA ALA A 283 -11.00 -25.78 -1.81
C ALA A 283 -11.10 -26.72 -3.00
N TYR A 284 -11.39 -27.97 -2.71
CA TYR A 284 -11.70 -28.93 -3.77
C TYR A 284 -13.11 -28.68 -4.27
N ARG A 285 -13.27 -28.57 -5.57
CA ARG A 285 -14.58 -28.48 -6.23
C ARG A 285 -14.81 -29.75 -6.98
N GLU A 286 -15.99 -30.29 -6.83
CA GLU A 286 -16.45 -31.44 -7.59
C GLU A 286 -17.01 -30.98 -8.93
N THR A 287 -16.85 -31.81 -9.94
CA THR A 287 -17.49 -31.61 -11.25
C THR A 287 -17.98 -32.93 -11.79
N ILE A 288 -18.98 -32.87 -12.65
CA ILE A 288 -19.45 -34.04 -13.37
C ILE A 288 -18.54 -34.35 -14.55
N THR A 289 -18.34 -35.63 -14.81
CA THR A 289 -17.45 -36.11 -15.90
C THR A 289 -18.25 -36.89 -16.99
N GLN A 290 -19.51 -37.15 -16.76
CA GLN A 290 -20.34 -37.93 -17.64
C GLN A 290 -21.70 -37.28 -17.80
N PHE A 291 -22.34 -37.52 -18.98
CA PHE A 291 -23.74 -37.19 -19.20
C PHE A 291 -24.64 -38.07 -18.33
N VAL A 292 -25.62 -37.45 -17.71
CA VAL A 292 -26.62 -38.13 -16.86
C VAL A 292 -28.02 -37.64 -17.25
N GLU A 293 -28.92 -38.57 -17.50
CA GLU A 293 -30.35 -38.34 -17.66
C GLU A 293 -31.08 -38.97 -16.47
N ASP A 294 -31.94 -38.21 -15.78
CA ASP A 294 -32.67 -38.71 -14.61
C ASP A 294 -34.02 -38.02 -14.47
N THR A 295 -34.86 -38.62 -13.65
CA THR A 295 -36.22 -38.13 -13.34
C THR A 295 -36.35 -37.88 -11.85
N TYR A 296 -36.55 -36.61 -11.47
CA TYR A 296 -36.87 -36.27 -10.09
C TYR A 296 -38.36 -36.13 -9.86
N THR A 297 -38.88 -36.85 -8.84
CA THR A 297 -40.28 -36.76 -8.44
C THR A 297 -40.40 -36.27 -6.99
N HIS A 298 -40.94 -35.09 -6.82
CA HIS A 298 -41.29 -34.58 -5.49
C HIS A 298 -42.75 -34.95 -5.19
N LYS A 299 -42.95 -35.74 -4.15
CA LYS A 299 -44.28 -36.12 -3.66
C LYS A 299 -44.30 -35.99 -2.14
N LYS A 300 -45.04 -35.01 -1.64
CA LYS A 300 -45.17 -34.80 -0.19
C LYS A 300 -46.65 -34.61 0.14
N GLN A 301 -47.16 -35.41 1.08
CA GLN A 301 -48.52 -35.34 1.57
C GLN A 301 -48.51 -35.39 3.10
N THR A 302 -48.75 -34.26 3.74
CA THR A 302 -48.84 -34.14 5.21
C THR A 302 -50.08 -33.34 5.53
N GLY A 303 -51.23 -34.07 5.75
CA GLY A 303 -52.44 -33.52 6.37
C GLY A 303 -53.03 -32.25 5.72
N GLY A 304 -53.24 -32.21 4.40
CA GLY A 304 -53.77 -31.09 3.64
C GLY A 304 -53.60 -31.26 2.14
N SER A 305 -53.53 -30.17 1.38
CA SER A 305 -53.24 -30.21 -0.07
C SER A 305 -51.82 -30.72 -0.28
N GLY A 306 -51.69 -31.87 -0.98
CA GLY A 306 -50.37 -32.47 -1.27
C GLY A 306 -49.55 -31.63 -2.27
N GLN A 307 -48.22 -31.80 -2.23
CA GLN A 307 -47.29 -31.24 -3.20
C GLN A 307 -46.87 -32.35 -4.17
N PHE A 308 -46.90 -32.08 -5.44
CA PHE A 308 -46.43 -33.00 -6.48
C PHE A 308 -45.74 -32.19 -7.59
N ALA A 309 -44.52 -32.62 -7.94
CA ALA A 309 -43.81 -32.15 -9.11
C ALA A 309 -42.98 -33.29 -9.67
N LYS A 310 -42.96 -33.44 -10.97
CA LYS A 310 -42.06 -34.36 -11.67
C LYS A 310 -41.36 -33.63 -12.78
N ILE A 311 -40.03 -33.75 -12.82
CA ILE A 311 -39.20 -33.23 -13.89
C ILE A 311 -38.27 -34.31 -14.40
N ASP A 312 -38.13 -34.38 -15.72
CA ASP A 312 -37.08 -35.15 -16.37
C ASP A 312 -36.00 -34.16 -16.76
N TYR A 313 -34.73 -34.47 -16.46
CA TYR A 313 -33.63 -33.55 -16.68
C TYR A 313 -32.38 -34.29 -17.17
N GLU A 314 -31.56 -33.57 -17.86
CA GLU A 314 -30.25 -33.98 -18.37
C GLU A 314 -29.18 -33.09 -17.75
N ILE A 315 -28.05 -33.67 -17.33
CA ILE A 315 -26.90 -32.97 -16.84
C ILE A 315 -25.69 -33.43 -17.63
N GLU A 316 -24.98 -32.47 -18.22
CA GLU A 316 -23.76 -32.76 -19.01
C GLU A 316 -22.57 -31.91 -18.56
N PRO A 317 -21.34 -32.42 -18.71
CA PRO A 317 -20.14 -31.64 -18.46
C PRO A 317 -20.04 -30.47 -19.45
N GLY A 318 -19.92 -29.24 -18.94
CA GLY A 318 -19.63 -28.08 -19.74
C GLY A 318 -18.13 -27.98 -20.11
N GLU A 319 -17.77 -27.00 -20.93
CA GLU A 319 -16.37 -26.70 -21.20
C GLU A 319 -15.67 -26.19 -19.94
N GLN A 320 -14.34 -26.38 -19.87
CA GLN A 320 -13.55 -25.92 -18.72
C GLN A 320 -13.71 -24.42 -18.53
N ASN A 321 -14.10 -24.00 -17.33
CA ASN A 321 -14.38 -22.60 -16.94
C ASN A 321 -15.63 -21.96 -17.59
N SER A 322 -16.52 -22.73 -18.22
CA SER A 322 -17.76 -22.19 -18.78
C SER A 322 -18.81 -21.80 -17.71
N GLY A 323 -18.59 -22.23 -16.46
CA GLY A 323 -19.54 -21.98 -15.38
C GLY A 323 -20.79 -22.89 -15.49
N TYR A 324 -21.94 -22.32 -15.15
CA TYR A 324 -23.23 -23.00 -15.16
C TYR A 324 -24.12 -22.46 -16.31
N THR A 325 -24.70 -23.34 -17.08
CA THR A 325 -25.67 -23.01 -18.14
C THR A 325 -26.95 -23.80 -17.91
N PHE A 326 -28.11 -23.15 -18.04
CA PHE A 326 -29.43 -23.80 -17.95
C PHE A 326 -30.18 -23.61 -19.25
N GLU A 327 -30.65 -24.71 -19.80
CA GLU A 327 -31.48 -24.71 -20.98
C GLU A 327 -32.79 -25.51 -20.72
N SER A 328 -33.89 -25.07 -21.30
CA SER A 328 -35.17 -25.77 -21.18
C SER A 328 -35.61 -26.27 -22.53
N HIS A 329 -35.70 -27.59 -22.66
CA HIS A 329 -36.19 -28.28 -23.85
C HIS A 329 -37.65 -28.65 -23.73
N VAL A 330 -38.39 -28.13 -22.74
CA VAL A 330 -39.80 -28.43 -22.50
C VAL A 330 -40.68 -27.96 -23.66
N THR A 331 -41.39 -28.89 -24.28
CA THR A 331 -42.37 -28.64 -25.34
C THR A 331 -43.80 -28.90 -24.86
N GLY A 332 -44.78 -28.22 -25.45
CA GLY A 332 -46.21 -28.49 -25.20
C GLY A 332 -46.76 -28.01 -23.84
N GLY A 333 -46.01 -27.20 -23.09
CA GLY A 333 -46.51 -26.59 -21.84
C GLY A 333 -46.55 -27.56 -20.63
N ASN A 334 -45.88 -28.70 -20.69
CA ASN A 334 -45.84 -29.71 -19.62
C ASN A 334 -45.25 -29.16 -18.32
N VAL A 335 -44.30 -28.23 -18.39
CA VAL A 335 -43.84 -27.40 -17.28
C VAL A 335 -44.07 -25.93 -17.66
N PRO A 336 -45.03 -25.25 -17.00
CA PRO A 336 -45.30 -23.84 -17.29
C PRO A 336 -44.03 -22.96 -17.09
N ARG A 337 -43.86 -21.96 -17.97
CA ARG A 337 -42.68 -21.08 -17.96
C ARG A 337 -42.45 -20.39 -16.64
N GLU A 338 -43.50 -20.15 -15.88
CA GLU A 338 -43.42 -19.51 -14.55
C GLU A 338 -42.61 -20.34 -13.51
N TYR A 339 -42.44 -21.65 -13.74
CA TYR A 339 -41.66 -22.52 -12.85
C TYR A 339 -40.21 -22.72 -13.28
N TRP A 340 -39.81 -22.29 -14.49
CA TRP A 340 -38.46 -22.53 -15.00
C TRP A 340 -37.39 -21.86 -14.14
N SER A 341 -37.61 -20.60 -13.71
CA SER A 341 -36.69 -19.91 -12.82
C SER A 341 -36.56 -20.57 -11.44
N ALA A 342 -37.59 -21.20 -10.96
CA ALA A 342 -37.56 -21.95 -9.70
C ALA A 342 -36.75 -23.24 -9.83
N VAL A 343 -36.90 -23.94 -10.99
CA VAL A 343 -36.12 -25.15 -11.31
C VAL A 343 -34.63 -24.79 -11.46
N GLU A 344 -34.31 -23.75 -12.25
CA GLU A 344 -32.94 -23.27 -12.42
C GLU A 344 -32.29 -22.91 -11.07
N LYS A 345 -33.01 -22.17 -10.23
CA LYS A 345 -32.51 -21.80 -8.90
C LYS A 345 -32.28 -23.02 -8.01
N ALA A 346 -33.14 -24.06 -8.12
CA ALA A 346 -32.96 -25.30 -7.37
C ALA A 346 -31.68 -26.03 -7.80
N PHE A 347 -31.38 -26.11 -9.09
CA PHE A 347 -30.12 -26.67 -9.59
C PHE A 347 -28.92 -25.87 -9.08
N GLN A 348 -28.94 -24.54 -9.21
CA GLN A 348 -27.85 -23.68 -8.70
C GLN A 348 -27.60 -23.87 -7.20
N THR A 349 -28.68 -23.98 -6.41
CA THR A 349 -28.55 -24.20 -4.96
C THR A 349 -27.98 -25.60 -4.67
N SER A 350 -28.43 -26.64 -5.40
CA SER A 350 -27.90 -28.01 -5.20
C SER A 350 -26.42 -28.14 -5.61
N MET A 351 -25.93 -27.33 -6.51
CA MET A 351 -24.52 -27.31 -6.91
C MET A 351 -23.58 -26.75 -5.81
N THR A 352 -24.09 -26.08 -4.78
CA THR A 352 -23.28 -25.58 -3.66
C THR A 352 -23.05 -26.63 -2.59
N GLU A 353 -23.78 -27.76 -2.65
CA GLU A 353 -23.66 -28.87 -1.70
C GLU A 353 -23.09 -30.08 -2.46
N GLY A 354 -21.87 -30.51 -2.12
CA GLY A 354 -21.25 -31.73 -2.62
C GLY A 354 -21.82 -32.99 -1.98
N THR A 355 -21.42 -34.19 -2.45
CA THR A 355 -21.78 -35.49 -1.85
C THR A 355 -20.94 -35.81 -0.62
#